data_5b7fbac260e7dd431919968cb819439d
#
_entry.id   5b7fbac260e7dd431919968cb819439d
#
_cell.length_a   1.000
_cell.length_b   1.000
_cell.length_c   1.000
_cell.angle_alpha   90.00
_cell.angle_beta   90.00
_cell.angle_gamma   90.00
#
_symmetry.space_group_name_H-M   'P 1'
#
loop_
_entity.id
_entity.type
_entity.pdbx_description
1 polymer ?
#
loop_
_entity_poly.entity_id
_entity_poly.type
_entity_poly.pdbx_seq_one_letter_code
_entity_poly.pdbx_strand_id
1 'polypeptide(L)'
;MLSPDAPALGFARLAELLAGDSFWLFVTEDADGELAGMLTLTRCHTLSRSKFWIEDVIVDPAYRGQGVGRALVHAAVEYVKSSEPNPSLYLTSNPKRTAARALYRSEGFEEYETGVFRIV
;
A
#
# COMPACT_ATOMS: atom_id res chain seq x y z
N MET A 1 6.78 -1.59 3.70
CA MET A 1 7.02 -0.22 4.23
C MET A 1 8.50 0.10 4.19
N LEU A 2 8.85 1.29 3.79
CA LEU A 2 10.25 1.70 3.70
C LEU A 2 10.88 1.84 5.09
N SER A 3 12.13 1.35 5.20
CA SER A 3 12.94 1.52 6.40
C SER A 3 13.49 2.96 6.43
N PRO A 4 13.64 3.57 7.62
CA PRO A 4 14.31 4.86 7.74
C PRO A 4 15.74 4.87 7.17
N ASP A 5 16.39 3.70 7.15
CA ASP A 5 17.74 3.54 6.66
C ASP A 5 17.82 3.18 5.17
N ALA A 6 16.67 3.04 4.50
CA ALA A 6 16.64 2.72 3.08
C ALA A 6 17.21 3.87 2.26
N PRO A 7 17.96 3.59 1.18
CA PRO A 7 18.41 4.65 0.28
C PRO A 7 17.22 5.44 -0.30
N ALA A 8 17.45 6.73 -0.54
CA ALA A 8 16.43 7.54 -1.19
C ALA A 8 16.09 6.98 -2.57
N LEU A 9 14.79 6.94 -2.90
CA LEU A 9 14.34 6.50 -4.20
C LEU A 9 14.68 7.56 -5.25
N GLY A 10 15.44 7.17 -6.27
CA GLY A 10 15.75 8.06 -7.37
C GLY A 10 14.57 8.28 -8.30
N PHE A 11 14.49 9.48 -8.89
CA PHE A 11 13.42 9.82 -9.84
C PHE A 11 13.36 8.83 -11.01
N ALA A 12 14.50 8.41 -11.55
CA ALA A 12 14.55 7.48 -12.67
C ALA A 12 13.94 6.12 -12.30
N ARG A 13 14.19 5.63 -11.08
CA ARG A 13 13.61 4.37 -10.61
C ARG A 13 12.09 4.50 -10.47
N LEU A 14 11.62 5.59 -9.90
CA LEU A 14 10.19 5.83 -9.75
C LEU A 14 9.50 5.92 -11.12
N ALA A 15 10.08 6.68 -12.06
CA ALA A 15 9.55 6.79 -13.40
C ALA A 15 9.47 5.43 -14.11
N GLU A 16 10.49 4.59 -13.95
CA GLU A 16 10.51 3.24 -14.49
C GLU A 16 9.36 2.40 -13.94
N LEU A 17 9.15 2.43 -12.62
CA LEU A 17 8.07 1.69 -11.99
C LEU A 17 6.70 2.17 -12.46
N LEU A 18 6.49 3.47 -12.55
CA LEU A 18 5.20 4.04 -12.96
C LEU A 18 4.91 3.86 -14.45
N ALA A 19 5.93 3.68 -15.27
CA ALA A 19 5.76 3.43 -16.70
C ALA A 19 5.20 2.03 -17.00
N GLY A 20 5.35 1.08 -16.06
CA GLY A 20 4.78 -0.25 -16.19
C GLY A 20 3.30 -0.30 -15.84
N ASP A 21 2.68 -1.45 -16.01
CA ASP A 21 1.25 -1.67 -15.75
C ASP A 21 0.97 -2.48 -14.48
N SER A 22 1.98 -2.65 -13.62
CA SER A 22 1.89 -3.47 -12.41
C SER A 22 2.23 -2.72 -11.13
N PHE A 23 2.33 -1.40 -11.20
CA PHE A 23 2.70 -0.57 -10.06
C PHE A 23 1.90 0.73 -10.08
N TRP A 24 1.34 1.09 -8.92
CA TRP A 24 0.60 2.34 -8.73
C TRP A 24 1.10 3.05 -7.49
N LEU A 25 1.13 4.36 -7.56
CA LEU A 25 1.45 5.22 -6.43
C LEU A 25 0.23 6.09 -6.12
N PHE A 26 -0.33 5.90 -4.93
CA PHE A 26 -1.39 6.76 -4.41
C PHE A 26 -0.75 7.80 -3.50
N VAL A 27 -1.17 9.04 -3.64
CA VAL A 27 -0.66 10.14 -2.81
C VAL A 27 -1.82 10.93 -2.21
N THR A 28 -1.56 11.52 -1.05
CA THR A 28 -2.46 12.47 -0.41
C THR A 28 -1.74 13.79 -0.27
N GLU A 29 -2.37 14.87 -0.72
CA GLU A 29 -1.84 16.22 -0.60
C GLU A 29 -2.72 17.02 0.35
N ASP A 30 -2.11 17.99 1.06
CA ASP A 30 -2.88 18.94 1.85
C ASP A 30 -3.41 20.07 0.96
N ALA A 31 -4.07 21.08 1.57
CA ALA A 31 -4.65 22.19 0.84
C ALA A 31 -3.60 23.03 0.09
N ASP A 32 -2.34 23.00 0.52
CA ASP A 32 -1.25 23.72 -0.09
C ASP A 32 -0.47 22.92 -1.13
N GLY A 33 -0.92 21.67 -1.40
CA GLY A 33 -0.26 20.79 -2.35
C GLY A 33 0.93 20.03 -1.79
N GLU A 34 1.16 20.09 -0.48
CA GLU A 34 2.23 19.33 0.18
C GLU A 34 1.82 17.89 0.39
N LEU A 35 2.76 16.96 0.21
CA LEU A 35 2.47 15.53 0.39
C LEU A 35 2.28 15.21 1.86
N ALA A 36 1.13 14.63 2.19
CA ALA A 36 0.80 14.16 3.52
C ALA A 36 1.07 12.67 3.68
N GLY A 37 0.99 11.90 2.61
CA GLY A 37 1.23 10.46 2.65
C GLY A 37 1.26 9.83 1.28
N MET A 38 1.70 8.57 1.24
CA MET A 38 1.75 7.78 0.01
C MET A 38 1.48 6.30 0.31
N LEU A 39 1.03 5.60 -0.73
CA LEU A 39 0.81 4.16 -0.70
C LEU A 39 1.24 3.59 -2.04
N THR A 40 1.97 2.48 -2.01
CA THR A 40 2.32 1.76 -3.22
C THR A 40 1.50 0.48 -3.33
N LEU A 41 1.01 0.22 -4.54
CA LEU A 41 0.22 -0.95 -4.89
C LEU A 41 0.90 -1.66 -6.05
N THR A 42 1.06 -2.97 -5.92
CA THR A 42 1.62 -3.80 -7.00
C THR A 42 0.64 -4.88 -7.39
N ARG A 43 0.78 -5.36 -8.62
CA ARG A 43 0.02 -6.49 -9.12
C ARG A 43 0.98 -7.60 -9.54
N CYS A 44 0.69 -8.81 -9.07
CA CYS A 44 1.43 -10.01 -9.39
C CYS A 44 0.49 -11.01 -10.06
N HIS A 45 0.92 -11.58 -11.18
CA HIS A 45 0.14 -12.58 -11.90
C HIS A 45 0.56 -13.99 -11.49
N THR A 46 -0.42 -14.85 -11.29
CA THR A 46 -0.23 -16.29 -11.17
C THR A 46 -0.98 -16.98 -12.29
N LEU A 47 -0.82 -18.29 -12.41
CA LEU A 47 -1.54 -19.04 -13.45
C LEU A 47 -3.07 -18.98 -13.26
N SER A 48 -3.53 -18.83 -12.03
CA SER A 48 -4.96 -18.86 -11.71
C SER A 48 -5.60 -17.48 -11.62
N ARG A 49 -4.83 -16.45 -11.24
CA ARG A 49 -5.39 -15.10 -11.02
C ARG A 49 -4.30 -14.04 -10.93
N SER A 50 -4.72 -12.78 -10.95
CA SER A 50 -3.89 -11.65 -10.53
C SER A 50 -4.09 -11.42 -9.04
N LYS A 51 -3.02 -11.01 -8.36
CA LYS A 51 -3.03 -10.62 -6.95
C LYS A 51 -2.48 -9.22 -6.82
N PHE A 52 -3.16 -8.40 -6.04
CA PHE A 52 -2.69 -7.06 -5.70
C PHE A 52 -2.09 -7.07 -4.29
N TRP A 53 -1.04 -6.29 -4.11
CA TRP A 53 -0.35 -6.16 -2.81
C TRP A 53 -0.13 -4.69 -2.51
N ILE A 54 -0.52 -4.28 -1.29
CA ILE A 54 -0.08 -3.01 -0.74
C ILE A 54 1.30 -3.25 -0.13
N GLU A 55 2.31 -2.55 -0.65
CA GLU A 55 3.70 -2.72 -0.20
C GLU A 55 4.12 -1.67 0.82
N ASP A 56 3.77 -0.41 0.58
CA ASP A 56 4.18 0.68 1.43
C ASP A 56 2.99 1.57 1.75
N VAL A 57 2.83 1.92 3.02
CA VAL A 57 1.89 2.95 3.46
C VAL A 57 2.69 3.88 4.36
N ILE A 58 2.86 5.12 3.94
CA ILE A 58 3.68 6.10 4.66
C ILE A 58 2.83 7.36 4.87
N VAL A 59 2.76 7.80 6.11
CA VAL A 59 2.10 9.06 6.48
C VAL A 59 3.14 9.95 7.14
N ASP A 60 3.29 11.17 6.63
CA ASP A 60 4.18 12.15 7.22
C ASP A 60 3.77 12.37 8.70
N PRO A 61 4.73 12.39 9.64
CA PRO A 61 4.41 12.55 11.06
C PRO A 61 3.54 13.77 11.39
N ALA A 62 3.66 14.86 10.62
CA ALA A 62 2.86 16.06 10.82
C ALA A 62 1.37 15.84 10.55
N TYR A 63 1.00 14.78 9.82
CA TYR A 63 -0.38 14.50 9.41
C TYR A 63 -0.96 13.25 10.07
N ARG A 64 -0.26 12.64 11.01
CA ARG A 64 -0.76 11.45 11.71
C ARG A 64 -2.00 11.77 12.53
N GLY A 65 -2.89 10.80 12.64
CA GLY A 65 -4.14 10.97 13.36
C GLY A 65 -5.21 11.75 12.64
N GLN A 66 -5.02 12.07 11.36
CA GLN A 66 -5.96 12.85 10.56
C GLN A 66 -6.67 12.03 9.49
N GLY A 67 -6.54 10.71 9.53
CA GLY A 67 -7.21 9.82 8.56
C GLY A 67 -6.50 9.68 7.21
N VAL A 68 -5.28 10.16 7.07
CA VAL A 68 -4.53 10.08 5.81
C VAL A 68 -4.26 8.63 5.40
N GLY A 69 -3.78 7.81 6.32
CA GLY A 69 -3.53 6.39 6.05
C GLY A 69 -4.80 5.65 5.66
N ARG A 70 -5.90 5.93 6.36
CA ARG A 70 -7.21 5.33 6.04
C ARG A 70 -7.67 5.73 4.64
N ALA A 71 -7.54 7.00 4.27
CA ALA A 71 -7.93 7.47 2.95
C ALA A 71 -7.12 6.80 1.84
N LEU A 72 -5.81 6.62 2.05
CA LEU A 72 -4.94 5.94 1.10
C LEU A 72 -5.34 4.47 0.92
N VAL A 73 -5.53 3.75 2.02
CA VAL A 73 -5.92 2.35 1.98
C VAL A 73 -7.29 2.20 1.33
N HIS A 74 -8.25 3.06 1.69
CA HIS A 74 -9.58 3.04 1.10
C HIS A 74 -9.54 3.24 -0.41
N ALA A 75 -8.75 4.21 -0.88
CA ALA A 75 -8.59 4.46 -2.31
C ALA A 75 -8.01 3.24 -3.04
N ALA A 76 -7.01 2.59 -2.46
CA ALA A 76 -6.42 1.38 -3.04
C ALA A 76 -7.44 0.23 -3.09
N VAL A 77 -8.22 0.03 -2.03
CA VAL A 77 -9.26 -1.00 -1.98
C VAL A 77 -10.30 -0.76 -3.08
N GLU A 78 -10.80 0.47 -3.21
CA GLU A 78 -11.80 0.81 -4.22
C GLU A 78 -11.25 0.64 -5.64
N TYR A 79 -10.00 1.03 -5.86
CA TYR A 79 -9.34 0.82 -7.16
C TYR A 79 -9.28 -0.66 -7.52
N VAL A 80 -8.82 -1.50 -6.59
CA VAL A 80 -8.70 -2.95 -6.82
C VAL A 80 -10.07 -3.58 -7.09
N LYS A 81 -11.09 -3.21 -6.32
CA LYS A 81 -12.45 -3.72 -6.51
C LYS A 81 -13.01 -3.40 -7.89
N SER A 82 -12.63 -2.26 -8.46
CA SER A 82 -13.12 -1.84 -9.78
C SER A 82 -12.28 -2.34 -10.94
N SER A 83 -11.11 -2.92 -10.68
CA SER A 83 -10.15 -3.28 -11.73
C SER A 83 -10.47 -4.57 -12.45
N GLU A 84 -11.04 -5.55 -11.74
CA GLU A 84 -11.35 -6.87 -12.31
C GLU A 84 -12.37 -7.61 -11.44
N PRO A 85 -13.07 -8.62 -11.99
CA PRO A 85 -13.94 -9.48 -11.19
C PRO A 85 -13.15 -10.32 -10.20
N ASN A 86 -13.67 -10.47 -8.96
CA ASN A 86 -13.07 -11.28 -7.91
C ASN A 86 -11.60 -10.93 -7.63
N PRO A 87 -11.25 -9.67 -7.42
CA PRO A 87 -9.87 -9.29 -7.16
C PRO A 87 -9.41 -9.80 -5.80
N SER A 88 -8.10 -10.03 -5.66
CA SER A 88 -7.48 -10.37 -4.39
C SER A 88 -6.53 -9.23 -4.02
N LEU A 89 -6.63 -8.74 -2.79
CA LEU A 89 -5.77 -7.69 -2.28
C LEU A 89 -5.18 -8.13 -0.95
N TYR A 90 -3.88 -8.08 -0.85
CA TYR A 90 -3.12 -8.54 0.30
C TYR A 90 -2.22 -7.42 0.81
N LEU A 91 -1.87 -7.51 2.07
CA LEU A 91 -0.79 -6.75 2.68
C LEU A 91 -0.18 -7.58 3.80
N THR A 92 1.02 -7.22 4.22
CA THR A 92 1.64 -7.80 5.41
C THR A 92 1.81 -6.72 6.46
N SER A 93 1.62 -7.08 7.72
CA SER A 93 1.77 -6.15 8.84
C SER A 93 2.26 -6.89 10.06
N ASN A 94 3.25 -6.32 10.74
CA ASN A 94 3.76 -6.88 11.97
C ASN A 94 2.64 -6.88 13.02
N PRO A 95 2.47 -8.00 13.78
CA PRO A 95 1.45 -8.09 14.83
C PRO A 95 1.53 -6.98 15.89
N LYS A 96 2.70 -6.38 16.09
CA LYS A 96 2.89 -5.28 17.06
C LYS A 96 2.32 -3.95 16.58
N ARG A 97 1.98 -3.81 15.30
CA ARG A 97 1.42 -2.58 14.76
C ARG A 97 -0.09 -2.53 14.96
N THR A 98 -0.50 -2.37 16.21
CA THR A 98 -1.91 -2.46 16.62
C THR A 98 -2.81 -1.45 15.91
N ALA A 99 -2.38 -0.19 15.82
CA ALA A 99 -3.17 0.85 15.18
C ALA A 99 -3.33 0.62 13.68
N ALA A 100 -2.25 0.23 12.99
CA ALA A 100 -2.29 -0.08 11.56
C ALA A 100 -3.20 -1.28 11.29
N ARG A 101 -3.09 -2.32 12.10
CA ARG A 101 -3.94 -3.52 11.94
C ARG A 101 -5.41 -3.21 12.18
N ALA A 102 -5.73 -2.35 13.14
CA ALA A 102 -7.10 -1.90 13.38
C ALA A 102 -7.66 -1.15 12.17
N LEU A 103 -6.84 -0.29 11.55
CA LEU A 103 -7.19 0.41 10.31
C LEU A 103 -7.51 -0.58 9.19
N TYR A 104 -6.65 -1.57 8.99
CA TYR A 104 -6.85 -2.55 7.92
C TYR A 104 -8.14 -3.35 8.12
N ARG A 105 -8.41 -3.79 9.35
CA ARG A 105 -9.67 -4.47 9.67
C ARG A 105 -10.88 -3.59 9.39
N SER A 106 -10.80 -2.30 9.72
CA SER A 106 -11.90 -1.37 9.48
C SER A 106 -12.17 -1.15 7.99
N GLU A 107 -11.18 -1.38 7.12
CA GLU A 107 -11.33 -1.29 5.67
C GLU A 107 -11.69 -2.63 5.02
N GLY A 108 -11.96 -3.65 5.82
CA GLY A 108 -12.45 -4.94 5.34
C GLY A 108 -11.39 -6.03 5.23
N PHE A 109 -10.14 -5.76 5.61
CA PHE A 109 -9.12 -6.80 5.60
C PHE A 109 -9.33 -7.77 6.76
N GLU A 110 -9.13 -9.04 6.46
CA GLU A 110 -9.14 -10.11 7.45
C GLU A 110 -7.75 -10.72 7.53
N GLU A 111 -7.37 -11.18 8.71
CA GLU A 111 -6.10 -11.88 8.87
C GLU A 111 -6.15 -13.19 8.10
N TYR A 112 -5.20 -13.37 7.17
CA TYR A 112 -5.13 -14.56 6.33
C TYR A 112 -4.17 -15.55 6.97
N GLU A 113 -4.68 -16.71 7.35
CA GLU A 113 -3.91 -17.73 8.02
C GLU A 113 -2.93 -18.39 7.06
N THR A 114 -1.70 -17.92 7.08
CA THR A 114 -0.62 -18.41 6.22
C THR A 114 0.71 -18.02 6.87
N GLY A 115 1.80 -18.34 6.21
CA GLY A 115 3.13 -17.98 6.68
C GLY A 115 3.98 -17.42 5.55
N VAL A 116 4.90 -16.55 5.91
CA VAL A 116 5.86 -15.98 4.97
C VAL A 116 7.23 -16.56 5.26
N PHE A 117 7.86 -17.12 4.23
CA PHE A 117 9.24 -17.60 4.29
C PHE A 117 10.10 -16.67 3.46
N ARG A 118 11.28 -16.34 3.97
CA ARG A 118 12.18 -15.38 3.36
C ARG A 118 13.60 -15.94 3.33
N ILE A 119 14.29 -15.67 2.22
CA ILE A 119 15.73 -15.88 2.15
C ILE A 119 16.40 -14.52 1.89
N VAL A 120 17.47 -14.24 2.60
CA VAL A 120 18.17 -12.96 2.50
C VAL A 120 19.67 -13.14 2.35
#